data_e2b030cc1156a323cb55f785aeebefec
#
_entry.id   e2b030cc1156a323cb55f785aeebefec
#
_cell.length_a   1.000
_cell.length_b   1.000
_cell.length_c   1.000
_cell.angle_alpha   90.00
_cell.angle_beta   90.00
_cell.angle_gamma   90.00
#
_symmetry.space_group_name_H-M   'P 1'
#
loop_
_entity.id
_entity.type
_entity.pdbx_description
1 polymer ?
#
loop_
_entity_poly.entity_id
_entity_poly.type
_entity_poly.pdbx_seq_one_letter_code
_entity_poly.pdbx_strand_id
1 'polypeptide(L)'
;MDTPEKPKENESEKAAVTLPGTVQRIIPPSVPDDKEKAEIVIEGAEPLYQEIRVDNALQDKNTGEAVALKPGAEVEVTIEAEPNATTPKKPVRKAG
;
A
#
# COMPACT_ATOMS: atom_id res chain seq x y z
N MET A 1 23.97 -23.55 0.49
CA MET A 1 23.89 -23.22 0.65
C MET A 1 23.53 -22.05 0.32
N ASP A 2 23.70 -21.36 0.23
CA ASP A 2 23.49 -20.26 -0.15
C ASP A 2 22.51 -20.01 -1.07
N THR A 3 22.23 -20.74 -1.82
CA THR A 3 21.31 -20.58 -2.73
C THR A 3 20.04 -20.12 -2.25
N PRO A 4 19.53 -20.59 -1.21
CA PRO A 4 18.22 -20.21 -0.78
C PRO A 4 18.13 -18.77 -0.52
N GLU A 5 19.18 -18.16 -0.27
CA GLU A 5 19.05 -16.84 -0.01
C GLU A 5 18.80 -16.01 -1.15
N LYS A 6 19.05 -16.46 -2.31
CA LYS A 6 18.78 -15.67 -3.42
C LYS A 6 17.41 -15.15 -3.54
N PRO A 7 16.41 -15.88 -3.36
CA PRO A 7 15.07 -15.35 -3.50
C PRO A 7 14.84 -14.25 -2.52
N LYS A 8 15.37 -14.39 -1.36
CA LYS A 8 15.15 -13.37 -0.42
C LYS A 8 15.85 -12.16 -0.83
N GLU A 9 16.96 -12.25 -1.36
CA GLU A 9 17.63 -11.07 -1.78
C GLU A 9 16.86 -10.36 -2.82
N ASN A 10 16.22 -11.08 -3.68
CA ASN A 10 15.45 -10.42 -4.70
C ASN A 10 14.37 -9.63 -4.07
N GLU A 11 13.71 -10.16 -3.09
CA GLU A 11 12.67 -9.43 -2.46
C GLU A 11 13.19 -8.23 -1.77
N SER A 12 14.32 -8.32 -1.14
CA SER A 12 14.78 -7.17 -0.46
C SER A 12 15.27 -6.12 -1.42
N GLU A 13 15.42 -6.45 -2.67
CA GLU A 13 15.83 -5.45 -3.62
C GLU A 13 14.69 -4.64 -4.17
N LYS A 14 13.47 -4.96 -3.86
CA LYS A 14 12.38 -4.16 -4.32
C LYS A 14 12.38 -2.82 -3.64
N ALA A 15 12.06 -1.82 -4.40
CA ALA A 15 11.93 -0.49 -3.83
C ALA A 15 10.58 -0.40 -3.14
N ALA A 16 10.53 0.20 -1.97
CA ALA A 16 9.30 0.24 -1.21
C ALA A 16 9.21 1.47 -0.34
N VAL A 17 7.99 1.90 -0.08
CA VAL A 17 7.74 2.95 0.88
C VAL A 17 6.45 2.61 1.60
N THR A 18 6.40 2.86 2.90
CA THR A 18 5.22 2.62 3.70
C THR A 18 4.81 3.93 4.34
N LEU A 19 3.54 4.27 4.19
CA LEU A 19 3.01 5.51 4.69
C LEU A 19 1.84 5.23 5.61
N PRO A 20 1.69 5.99 6.70
CA PRO A 20 0.57 5.78 7.58
C PRO A 20 -0.69 6.37 6.97
N GLY A 21 -1.82 5.77 7.25
CA GLY A 21 -3.08 6.26 6.76
C GLY A 21 -4.19 5.98 7.73
N THR A 22 -5.35 6.56 7.48
CA THR A 22 -6.52 6.38 8.31
C THR A 22 -7.72 6.15 7.41
N VAL A 23 -8.54 5.18 7.76
CA VAL A 23 -9.74 4.91 7.00
C VAL A 23 -10.73 6.00 7.33
N GLN A 24 -11.03 6.85 6.33
CA GLN A 24 -11.92 7.96 6.55
C GLN A 24 -13.36 7.52 6.51
N ARG A 25 -13.70 6.66 5.62
CA ARG A 25 -15.07 6.17 5.54
C ARG A 25 -15.12 4.93 4.68
N ILE A 26 -16.22 4.23 4.77
CA ILE A 26 -16.47 3.05 3.97
C ILE A 26 -17.54 3.44 2.96
N ILE A 27 -17.30 3.17 1.71
CA ILE A 27 -18.19 3.52 0.63
C ILE A 27 -18.94 2.29 0.20
N PRO A 28 -20.25 2.26 0.35
CA PRO A 28 -21.02 1.08 -0.02
C PRO A 28 -21.05 0.91 -1.53
N PRO A 29 -21.31 -0.29 -2.00
CA PRO A 29 -21.35 -0.52 -3.44
C PRO A 29 -22.50 0.22 -4.07
N SER A 30 -22.27 0.73 -5.26
CA SER A 30 -23.29 1.45 -5.98
C SER A 30 -24.25 0.52 -6.68
N VAL A 31 -23.80 -0.64 -7.07
CA VAL A 31 -24.64 -1.60 -7.76
C VAL A 31 -24.40 -2.96 -7.12
N PRO A 32 -25.28 -3.90 -7.34
CA PRO A 32 -25.19 -5.19 -6.64
C PRO A 32 -23.89 -5.94 -6.79
N ASP A 33 -23.28 -5.86 -7.94
CA ASP A 33 -22.06 -6.59 -8.16
C ASP A 33 -20.80 -5.85 -7.78
N ASP A 34 -20.95 -4.62 -7.37
CA ASP A 34 -19.81 -3.82 -7.01
C ASP A 34 -19.36 -4.19 -5.61
N LYS A 35 -18.19 -3.72 -5.22
CA LYS A 35 -17.65 -4.04 -3.93
C LYS A 35 -17.59 -2.83 -3.06
N GLU A 36 -17.69 -3.06 -1.77
CA GLU A 36 -17.53 -2.00 -0.80
C GLU A 36 -16.09 -1.51 -0.85
N LYS A 37 -15.88 -0.21 -0.74
CA LYS A 37 -14.55 0.37 -0.79
C LYS A 37 -14.21 1.05 0.51
N ALA A 38 -12.94 1.12 0.81
CA ALA A 38 -12.47 1.87 1.95
C ALA A 38 -11.72 3.08 1.41
N GLU A 39 -12.06 4.26 1.91
CA GLU A 39 -11.39 5.48 1.51
C GLU A 39 -10.36 5.77 2.57
N ILE A 40 -9.10 5.83 2.18
CA ILE A 40 -8.00 5.97 3.11
C ILE A 40 -7.30 7.28 2.85
N VAL A 41 -7.10 8.05 3.91
CA VAL A 41 -6.36 9.31 3.82
C VAL A 41 -4.95 9.00 4.25
N ILE A 42 -3.98 9.33 3.41
CA ILE A 42 -2.59 9.03 3.68
C ILE A 42 -1.94 10.24 4.29
N GLU A 43 -1.35 10.06 5.45
CA GLU A 43 -0.75 11.16 6.16
C GLU A 43 0.57 11.54 5.54
N GLY A 44 0.89 12.80 5.58
CA GLY A 44 2.14 13.28 5.03
C GLY A 44 2.13 13.53 3.56
N ALA A 45 1.01 13.25 2.90
CA ALA A 45 0.91 13.52 1.47
C ALA A 45 0.34 14.89 1.23
N GLU A 46 0.36 15.33 -0.01
CA GLU A 46 -0.20 16.62 -0.33
C GLU A 46 -1.69 16.62 -0.08
N PRO A 47 -2.22 17.67 0.46
CA PRO A 47 -3.62 17.67 0.87
C PRO A 47 -4.61 17.31 -0.21
N LEU A 48 -4.35 17.70 -1.42
CA LEU A 48 -5.32 17.45 -2.46
C LEU A 48 -5.33 16.05 -3.00
N TYR A 49 -4.26 15.28 -2.77
CA TYR A 49 -4.14 13.98 -3.39
C TYR A 49 -3.75 12.90 -2.43
N GLN A 50 -4.18 13.00 -1.22
CA GLN A 50 -3.77 12.04 -0.25
C GLN A 50 -4.80 10.97 0.04
N GLU A 51 -5.82 10.85 -0.79
CA GLU A 51 -6.83 9.83 -0.59
C GLU A 51 -6.65 8.71 -1.59
N ILE A 52 -6.87 7.48 -1.14
CA ILE A 52 -6.95 6.36 -2.05
C ILE A 52 -8.18 5.56 -1.69
N ARG A 53 -8.71 4.81 -2.64
CA ARG A 53 -9.84 3.95 -2.42
C ARG A 53 -9.48 2.56 -2.86
N VAL A 54 -9.71 1.61 -1.99
CA VAL A 54 -9.40 0.22 -2.27
C VAL A 54 -10.57 -0.64 -1.88
N ASP A 55 -10.62 -1.84 -2.43
CA ASP A 55 -11.65 -2.77 -2.03
C ASP A 55 -11.47 -3.04 -0.55
N ASN A 56 -12.56 -3.03 0.19
CA ASN A 56 -12.47 -3.22 1.63
C ASN A 56 -12.53 -4.70 1.95
N ALA A 57 -11.48 -5.39 1.57
CA ALA A 57 -11.39 -6.82 1.81
C ALA A 57 -9.92 -7.16 1.99
N LEU A 58 -9.57 -7.55 3.19
CA LEU A 58 -8.21 -7.94 3.49
C LEU A 58 -8.22 -9.36 3.95
N GLN A 59 -7.09 -10.00 3.92
CA GLN A 59 -7.01 -11.37 4.40
C GLN A 59 -6.24 -11.39 5.70
N ASP A 60 -6.86 -11.95 6.72
CA ASP A 60 -6.23 -12.07 8.02
C ASP A 60 -5.17 -13.15 7.91
N LYS A 61 -3.93 -12.80 8.17
CA LYS A 61 -2.85 -13.75 7.99
C LYS A 61 -2.88 -14.86 9.02
N ASN A 62 -3.49 -14.64 10.14
CA ASN A 62 -3.55 -15.67 11.14
C ASN A 62 -4.67 -16.68 10.88
N THR A 63 -5.79 -16.24 10.38
CA THR A 63 -6.92 -17.13 10.19
C THR A 63 -7.22 -17.44 8.74
N GLY A 64 -6.72 -16.65 7.83
CA GLY A 64 -7.01 -16.82 6.42
C GLY A 64 -8.36 -16.27 6.01
N GLU A 65 -9.10 -15.68 6.93
CA GLU A 65 -10.41 -15.18 6.62
C GLU A 65 -10.38 -13.80 6.03
N ALA A 66 -11.38 -13.47 5.26
CA ALA A 66 -11.49 -12.13 4.72
C ALA A 66 -12.05 -11.24 5.80
N VAL A 67 -11.45 -10.07 5.96
CA VAL A 67 -11.88 -9.12 6.97
C VAL A 67 -12.00 -7.75 6.33
N ALA A 68 -12.70 -6.86 6.98
CA ALA A 68 -12.94 -5.53 6.45
C ALA A 68 -12.42 -4.49 7.43
N LEU A 69 -12.02 -3.35 6.88
CA LEU A 69 -11.58 -2.24 7.71
C LEU A 69 -12.79 -1.51 8.26
N LYS A 70 -12.60 -0.82 9.36
CA LYS A 70 -13.64 -0.03 9.98
C LYS A 70 -13.30 1.43 9.82
N PRO A 71 -14.28 2.31 9.81
CA PRO A 71 -14.01 3.74 9.76
C PRO A 71 -13.18 4.14 10.97
N GLY A 72 -12.20 4.97 10.76
CA GLY A 72 -11.32 5.40 11.82
C GLY A 72 -10.13 4.50 12.07
N ALA A 73 -10.05 3.39 11.36
CA ALA A 73 -8.94 2.46 11.56
C ALA A 73 -7.65 3.05 11.04
N GLU A 74 -6.57 2.80 11.76
CA GLU A 74 -5.26 3.23 11.31
C GLU A 74 -4.64 2.11 10.51
N VAL A 75 -4.06 2.43 9.37
CA VAL A 75 -3.52 1.44 8.47
C VAL A 75 -2.16 1.88 7.96
N GLU A 76 -1.46 0.97 7.31
CA GLU A 76 -0.22 1.29 6.66
C GLU A 76 -0.39 1.00 5.18
N VAL A 77 0.04 1.93 4.35
CA VAL A 77 -0.08 1.79 2.90
C VAL A 77 1.32 1.60 2.37
N THR A 78 1.57 0.47 1.73
CA THR A 78 2.89 0.16 1.23
C THR A 78 2.86 0.10 -0.29
N ILE A 79 3.82 0.75 -0.91
CA ILE A 79 3.98 0.71 -2.35
C ILE A 79 5.31 0.05 -2.63
N GLU A 80 5.29 -1.01 -3.42
CA GLU A 80 6.49 -1.73 -3.76
C GLU A 80 6.62 -1.83 -5.25
N ALA A 81 7.83 -1.80 -5.75
CA ALA A 81 8.05 -1.90 -7.19
C ALA A 81 9.27 -2.75 -7.46
N GLU A 82 9.19 -3.51 -8.54
CA GLU A 82 10.32 -4.30 -8.96
C GLU A 82 11.39 -3.39 -9.51
N PRO A 83 12.64 -3.82 -9.50
CA PRO A 83 13.71 -2.95 -10.01
C PRO A 83 13.49 -2.47 -11.43
N ASN A 84 12.92 -3.31 -12.27
CA ASN A 84 12.71 -2.88 -13.65
C ASN A 84 11.56 -1.90 -13.79
N ALA A 85 10.85 -1.62 -12.72
CA ALA A 85 9.77 -0.65 -12.75
C ALA A 85 10.19 0.68 -12.13
N THR A 86 11.45 0.84 -11.82
CA THR A 86 11.91 2.05 -11.16
C THR A 86 13.13 2.59 -11.88
N THR A 87 13.43 3.84 -11.63
CA THR A 87 14.66 4.42 -12.11
C THR A 87 15.31 5.12 -10.94
N PRO A 88 16.63 5.19 -10.94
CA PRO A 88 17.31 5.87 -9.84
C PRO A 88 16.95 7.33 -9.81
N LYS A 89 16.80 7.85 -8.60
CA LYS A 89 16.48 9.22 -8.43
C LYS A 89 17.76 9.94 -8.12
N LYS A 90 18.26 10.73 -9.02
CA LYS A 90 19.53 11.36 -8.82
C LYS A 90 19.45 12.54 -7.92
N PRO A 91 20.38 12.66 -7.04
CA PRO A 91 20.37 13.80 -6.15
C PRO A 91 20.66 15.01 -6.93
N VAL A 92 19.88 15.97 -6.74
CA VAL A 92 20.05 17.13 -7.38
C VAL A 92 21.28 17.78 -7.09
N ARG A 93 21.62 17.84 -5.93
CA ARG A 93 22.64 18.51 -5.61
C ARG A 93 23.84 18.00 -6.08
N LYS A 94 23.87 16.94 -6.28
CA LYS A 94 24.93 16.41 -6.62
C LYS A 94 25.47 17.09 -7.64
N ALA A 95 24.74 17.52 -8.21
CA ALA A 95 25.18 18.18 -9.26
C ALA A 95 26.15 19.12 -8.77
N GLY A 96 25.96 19.48 -7.78
CA GLY A 96 26.83 20.46 -7.34
C GLY A 96 28.04 19.99 -7.21
#